data_31ccd616550cbdc6e9a44723592dde21
#
_entry.id   31ccd616550cbdc6e9a44723592dde21
#
_cell.length_a   1.000
_cell.length_b   1.000
_cell.length_c   1.000
_cell.angle_alpha   90.00
_cell.angle_beta   90.00
_cell.angle_gamma   90.00
#
_symmetry.space_group_name_H-M   'P 1'
#
loop_
_entity.id
_entity.type
_entity.pdbx_description
1 polymer ?
#
loop_
_entity_poly.entity_id
_entity_poly.type
_entity_poly.pdbx_seq_one_letter_code
_entity_poly.pdbx_strand_id
1 'polypeptide(L)'
;MTENSDKALKVGLQLGYWSASPPENFLELAKEAEALGFDSVWTAEAYGSDALTPLAWIGSQTERIRLGTGVCQLSARSPTAMAMAAMTLDHLSKGRMILGLGVSGPQVVEGWYGAPFSKPLSRTREYIDIIRQVLAREAPVENKGEHYPLPYQGEGSWGLGKPLKSIVHPYRKDLPIFLGAEGPKNVALAAEACDGWLPLYYSPFRQETYSASLTNARSDFEITQGVVVNITDDIDAGLMPVKHMLALYVGGMGAKKRNFHKELVTRMGFGDEADKVQELFLSGKKLEAAHAVPDALADEISLVGPEGRIRERISVWRDTPVTSLLVSARSPAELETMARLVMG
;
A
#
# COMPACT_ATOMS: atom_id res chain seq x y z
N MET A 1 -18.01 9.80 -22.95
CA MET A 1 -16.77 10.61 -22.88
C MET A 1 -17.15 11.84 -22.07
N THR A 2 -17.00 11.77 -20.76
CA THR A 2 -17.31 12.84 -19.80
C THR A 2 -15.99 13.39 -19.28
N GLU A 3 -15.87 14.69 -19.38
CA GLU A 3 -14.77 15.53 -18.95
C GLU A 3 -14.25 15.16 -17.55
N ASN A 4 -13.12 14.47 -17.50
CA ASN A 4 -12.38 14.19 -16.28
C ASN A 4 -11.04 14.95 -16.29
N SER A 5 -10.98 16.10 -16.99
CA SER A 5 -9.76 16.84 -17.27
C SER A 5 -9.21 17.71 -16.13
N ASP A 6 -9.86 17.73 -14.95
CA ASP A 6 -9.46 18.62 -13.84
C ASP A 6 -9.06 17.89 -12.53
N LYS A 7 -8.96 16.56 -12.51
CA LYS A 7 -8.49 15.87 -11.32
C LYS A 7 -6.97 15.93 -11.27
N ALA A 8 -6.43 16.88 -10.50
CA ALA A 8 -4.99 16.97 -10.29
C ALA A 8 -4.49 15.66 -9.65
N LEU A 9 -3.53 14.99 -10.30
CA LEU A 9 -2.85 13.82 -9.76
C LEU A 9 -2.01 14.25 -8.56
N LYS A 10 -2.31 13.71 -7.38
CA LYS A 10 -1.59 14.00 -6.15
C LYS A 10 -0.25 13.28 -6.12
N VAL A 11 0.69 13.80 -5.35
CA VAL A 11 2.00 13.19 -5.12
C VAL A 11 2.18 12.90 -3.64
N GLY A 12 2.67 11.72 -3.31
CA GLY A 12 3.06 11.35 -1.95
C GLY A 12 4.51 10.88 -1.91
N LEU A 13 5.14 11.02 -0.75
CA LEU A 13 6.48 10.49 -0.47
C LEU A 13 6.37 9.08 0.09
N GLN A 14 7.01 8.11 -0.55
CA GLN A 14 7.13 6.74 -0.06
C GLN A 14 8.47 6.54 0.64
N LEU A 15 8.45 6.39 1.96
CA LEU A 15 9.64 6.07 2.76
C LEU A 15 9.82 4.56 2.94
N GLY A 16 8.72 3.78 2.80
CA GLY A 16 8.75 2.33 2.96
C GLY A 16 9.03 1.87 4.40
N TYR A 17 9.61 0.70 4.54
CA TYR A 17 10.16 0.16 5.78
C TYR A 17 11.68 0.26 5.80
N TRP A 18 12.26 0.23 7.00
CA TRP A 18 13.70 0.35 7.16
C TRP A 18 14.43 -0.94 6.74
N SER A 19 15.65 -0.80 6.26
CA SER A 19 16.55 -1.91 6.01
C SER A 19 17.28 -2.32 7.32
N ALA A 20 18.60 -2.42 7.32
CA ALA A 20 19.38 -2.75 8.53
C ALA A 20 19.37 -1.63 9.59
N SER A 21 19.09 -0.39 9.18
CA SER A 21 18.99 0.79 10.04
C SER A 21 17.99 1.78 9.46
N PRO A 22 17.49 2.75 10.27
CA PRO A 22 16.67 3.83 9.74
C PRO A 22 17.47 4.66 8.72
N PRO A 23 16.83 5.18 7.65
CA PRO A 23 17.44 6.18 6.80
C PRO A 23 17.77 7.44 7.62
N GLU A 24 18.99 7.98 7.48
CA GLU A 24 19.42 9.13 8.28
C GLU A 24 18.57 10.39 8.03
N ASN A 25 18.06 10.56 6.81
CA ASN A 25 17.36 11.75 6.34
C ASN A 25 15.83 11.59 6.24
N PHE A 26 15.22 10.51 6.78
CA PHE A 26 13.79 10.25 6.56
C PHE A 26 12.88 11.39 7.06
N LEU A 27 13.23 12.04 8.16
CA LEU A 27 12.48 13.18 8.69
C LEU A 27 12.68 14.44 7.85
N GLU A 28 13.90 14.68 7.39
CA GLU A 28 14.24 15.79 6.50
C GLU A 28 13.43 15.68 5.19
N LEU A 29 13.41 14.50 4.58
CA LEU A 29 12.64 14.24 3.37
C LEU A 29 11.13 14.45 3.58
N ALA A 30 10.58 14.04 4.72
CA ALA A 30 9.17 14.26 5.03
C ALA A 30 8.82 15.75 5.19
N LYS A 31 9.69 16.53 5.82
CA LYS A 31 9.52 18.00 5.96
C LYS A 31 9.65 18.71 4.63
N GLU A 32 10.60 18.31 3.82
CA GLU A 32 10.79 18.86 2.47
C GLU A 32 9.60 18.53 1.56
N ALA A 33 9.10 17.28 1.60
CA ALA A 33 7.91 16.89 0.87
C ALA A 33 6.69 17.77 1.26
N GLU A 34 6.51 18.06 2.55
CA GLU A 34 5.47 18.99 3.01
C GLU A 34 5.69 20.41 2.47
N ALA A 35 6.91 20.91 2.49
CA ALA A 35 7.27 22.24 1.99
C ALA A 35 7.00 22.38 0.48
N LEU A 36 7.28 21.33 -0.28
CA LEU A 36 7.03 21.24 -1.72
C LEU A 36 5.54 21.00 -2.08
N GLY A 37 4.66 20.77 -1.09
CA GLY A 37 3.23 20.58 -1.33
C GLY A 37 2.83 19.14 -1.66
N PHE A 38 3.63 18.14 -1.29
CA PHE A 38 3.21 16.75 -1.37
C PHE A 38 1.98 16.50 -0.51
N ASP A 39 1.06 15.70 -1.03
CA ASP A 39 -0.20 15.39 -0.36
C ASP A 39 -0.01 14.48 0.86
N SER A 40 0.92 13.55 0.80
CA SER A 40 1.05 12.50 1.83
C SER A 40 2.47 11.95 1.95
N VAL A 41 2.78 11.38 3.13
CA VAL A 41 3.99 10.59 3.39
C VAL A 41 3.62 9.22 3.90
N TRP A 42 4.30 8.17 3.43
CA TRP A 42 3.94 6.78 3.66
C TRP A 42 5.10 5.96 4.21
N THR A 43 4.83 5.25 5.28
CA THR A 43 5.73 4.25 5.88
C THR A 43 5.11 2.87 5.76
N ALA A 44 5.91 1.83 5.88
CA ALA A 44 5.44 0.45 5.78
C ALA A 44 6.03 -0.41 6.90
N GLU A 45 5.48 -1.59 7.09
CA GLU A 45 6.05 -2.60 7.99
C GLU A 45 6.17 -3.95 7.29
N ALA A 46 7.23 -4.69 7.67
CA ALA A 46 7.44 -6.07 7.27
C ALA A 46 7.83 -6.88 8.51
N TYR A 47 9.06 -7.35 8.59
CA TYR A 47 9.66 -8.00 9.77
C TYR A 47 10.92 -7.21 10.19
N GLY A 48 10.74 -5.93 10.45
CA GLY A 48 11.79 -4.95 10.80
C GLY A 48 11.16 -3.78 11.55
N SER A 49 11.13 -2.59 10.96
CA SER A 49 10.44 -1.44 11.53
C SER A 49 8.91 -1.58 11.44
N ASP A 50 8.19 -1.06 12.42
CA ASP A 50 6.75 -0.85 12.31
C ASP A 50 6.42 0.41 11.48
N ALA A 51 5.17 0.52 11.05
CA ALA A 51 4.75 1.63 10.21
C ALA A 51 4.25 2.86 11.01
N LEU A 52 3.72 2.66 12.21
CA LEU A 52 3.04 3.72 12.96
C LEU A 52 4.00 4.63 13.73
N THR A 53 5.07 4.05 14.32
CA THR A 53 6.03 4.80 15.12
C THR A 53 6.77 5.87 14.31
N PRO A 54 7.31 5.56 13.10
CA PRO A 54 7.92 6.59 12.26
C PRO A 54 6.93 7.68 11.84
N LEU A 55 5.66 7.33 11.56
CA LEU A 55 4.63 8.32 11.23
C LEU A 55 4.30 9.25 12.41
N ALA A 56 4.25 8.72 13.63
CA ALA A 56 4.04 9.55 14.82
C ALA A 56 5.19 10.57 14.98
N TRP A 57 6.43 10.13 14.74
CA TRP A 57 7.60 11.01 14.76
C TRP A 57 7.55 12.08 13.68
N ILE A 58 7.22 11.71 12.43
CA ILE A 58 7.03 12.66 11.32
C ILE A 58 5.88 13.60 11.62
N GLY A 59 4.75 13.09 12.09
CA GLY A 59 3.55 13.86 12.40
C GLY A 59 3.75 14.93 13.45
N SER A 60 4.70 14.74 14.39
CA SER A 60 5.08 15.73 15.39
C SER A 60 5.91 16.90 14.83
N GLN A 61 6.44 16.77 13.61
CA GLN A 61 7.34 17.73 12.97
C GLN A 61 6.78 18.30 11.66
N THR A 62 5.54 17.95 11.33
CA THR A 62 4.81 18.39 10.13
C THR A 62 3.40 18.87 10.52
N GLU A 63 2.74 19.68 9.68
CA GLU A 63 1.47 20.30 10.01
C GLU A 63 0.32 19.95 9.04
N ARG A 64 0.63 19.68 7.76
CA ARG A 64 -0.36 19.54 6.68
C ARG A 64 -0.33 18.20 5.99
N ILE A 65 0.85 17.65 5.74
CA ILE A 65 1.03 16.41 4.97
C ILE A 65 0.28 15.25 5.64
N ARG A 66 -0.50 14.49 4.86
CA ARG A 66 -1.21 13.31 5.35
C ARG A 66 -0.22 12.20 5.69
N LEU A 67 -0.54 11.39 6.68
CA LEU A 67 0.32 10.35 7.25
C LEU A 67 -0.27 8.98 6.94
N GLY A 68 0.30 8.27 5.97
CA GLY A 68 -0.21 7.00 5.49
C GLY A 68 0.62 5.78 5.90
N THR A 69 -0.01 4.66 6.19
CA THR A 69 0.66 3.37 6.27
C THR A 69 0.49 2.58 4.98
N GLY A 70 1.56 2.17 4.37
CA GLY A 70 1.52 1.43 3.12
C GLY A 70 2.37 0.16 3.15
N VAL A 71 2.01 -0.86 3.96
CA VAL A 71 0.81 -1.03 4.78
C VAL A 71 1.14 -1.45 6.22
N CYS A 72 0.17 -1.35 7.15
CA CYS A 72 0.19 -2.11 8.40
C CYS A 72 -0.30 -3.54 8.15
N GLN A 73 0.38 -4.53 8.72
CA GLN A 73 -0.01 -5.94 8.57
C GLN A 73 -1.11 -6.32 9.57
N LEU A 74 -2.17 -6.97 9.06
CA LEU A 74 -3.31 -7.41 9.90
C LEU A 74 -2.88 -8.33 11.04
N SER A 75 -1.81 -9.11 10.88
CA SER A 75 -1.33 -10.06 11.86
C SER A 75 -0.44 -9.43 12.94
N ALA A 76 0.01 -8.19 12.75
CA ALA A 76 0.88 -7.49 13.68
C ALA A 76 0.13 -7.02 14.94
N ARG A 77 -1.16 -6.73 14.84
CA ARG A 77 -1.98 -6.19 15.95
C ARG A 77 -3.40 -6.72 15.86
N SER A 78 -4.09 -6.84 17.01
CA SER A 78 -5.54 -7.08 16.98
C SER A 78 -6.27 -5.87 16.35
N PRO A 79 -7.47 -6.06 15.74
CA PRO A 79 -8.19 -4.97 15.10
C PRO A 79 -8.51 -3.81 16.05
N THR A 80 -8.83 -4.09 17.30
CA THR A 80 -9.07 -3.06 18.32
C THR A 80 -7.80 -2.31 18.70
N ALA A 81 -6.64 -2.97 18.81
CA ALA A 81 -5.36 -2.31 19.03
C ALA A 81 -4.94 -1.45 17.84
N MET A 82 -5.18 -1.90 16.62
CA MET A 82 -4.94 -1.11 15.41
C MET A 82 -5.83 0.13 15.36
N ALA A 83 -7.12 0.00 15.67
CA ALA A 83 -8.03 1.12 15.76
C ALA A 83 -7.58 2.14 16.81
N MET A 84 -7.15 1.69 17.98
CA MET A 84 -6.61 2.56 19.04
C MET A 84 -5.37 3.32 18.57
N ALA A 85 -4.43 2.65 17.92
CA ALA A 85 -3.21 3.29 17.42
C ALA A 85 -3.52 4.31 16.32
N ALA A 86 -4.39 3.97 15.36
CA ALA A 86 -4.82 4.87 14.29
C ALA A 86 -5.55 6.11 14.85
N MET A 87 -6.49 5.93 15.79
CA MET A 87 -7.18 7.04 16.47
C MET A 87 -6.21 7.94 17.22
N THR A 88 -5.24 7.36 17.91
CA THR A 88 -4.24 8.12 18.66
C THR A 88 -3.42 9.00 17.72
N LEU A 89 -2.93 8.42 16.62
CA LEU A 89 -2.17 9.16 15.62
C LEU A 89 -3.02 10.21 14.92
N ASP A 90 -4.30 9.91 14.65
CA ASP A 90 -5.24 10.87 14.05
C ASP A 90 -5.48 12.08 14.96
N HIS A 91 -5.61 11.87 16.29
CA HIS A 91 -5.67 12.97 17.26
C HIS A 91 -4.40 13.82 17.29
N LEU A 92 -3.23 13.15 17.41
CA LEU A 92 -1.95 13.84 17.48
C LEU A 92 -1.65 14.64 16.20
N SER A 93 -2.07 14.13 15.06
CA SER A 93 -1.89 14.77 13.76
C SER A 93 -3.03 15.67 13.33
N LYS A 94 -4.07 15.87 14.15
CA LYS A 94 -5.25 16.70 13.85
C LYS A 94 -5.96 16.26 12.56
N GLY A 95 -6.21 14.96 12.41
CA GLY A 95 -7.01 14.42 11.31
C GLY A 95 -6.22 14.12 10.04
N ARG A 96 -4.90 13.88 10.10
CA ARG A 96 -4.05 13.61 8.93
C ARG A 96 -3.78 12.12 8.69
N MET A 97 -4.21 11.22 9.58
CA MET A 97 -3.93 9.78 9.45
C MET A 97 -4.70 9.13 8.31
N ILE A 98 -4.04 8.27 7.54
CA ILE A 98 -4.61 7.30 6.59
C ILE A 98 -4.13 5.91 7.00
N LEU A 99 -5.06 5.03 7.35
CA LEU A 99 -4.72 3.67 7.77
C LEU A 99 -4.73 2.72 6.57
N GLY A 100 -3.55 2.44 6.02
CA GLY A 100 -3.39 1.41 5.01
C GLY A 100 -3.11 0.05 5.64
N LEU A 101 -3.89 -0.95 5.27
CA LEU A 101 -3.88 -2.31 5.79
C LEU A 101 -3.47 -3.31 4.70
N GLY A 102 -2.84 -4.43 5.09
CA GLY A 102 -2.49 -5.49 4.17
C GLY A 102 -2.40 -6.86 4.83
N VAL A 103 -2.68 -7.91 4.04
CA VAL A 103 -2.71 -9.30 4.55
C VAL A 103 -1.33 -9.91 4.74
N SER A 104 -0.28 -9.33 4.13
CA SER A 104 1.05 -9.92 4.04
C SER A 104 1.05 -11.29 3.31
N GLY A 105 2.09 -12.09 3.47
CA GLY A 105 2.20 -13.44 2.94
C GLY A 105 2.28 -14.49 4.03
N PRO A 106 1.99 -15.78 3.72
CA PRO A 106 2.03 -16.85 4.71
C PRO A 106 3.39 -16.98 5.40
N GLN A 107 4.48 -16.71 4.70
CA GLN A 107 5.83 -16.79 5.25
C GLN A 107 6.06 -15.83 6.42
N VAL A 108 5.50 -14.62 6.32
CA VAL A 108 5.61 -13.59 7.37
C VAL A 108 4.55 -13.83 8.45
N VAL A 109 3.30 -14.12 8.06
CA VAL A 109 2.20 -14.30 9.02
C VAL A 109 2.45 -15.51 9.92
N GLU A 110 2.85 -16.64 9.34
CA GLU A 110 3.09 -17.88 10.10
C GLU A 110 4.50 -17.87 10.72
N GLY A 111 5.51 -17.41 9.98
CA GLY A 111 6.90 -17.48 10.39
C GLY A 111 7.35 -16.39 11.37
N TRP A 112 6.77 -15.19 11.28
CA TRP A 112 7.14 -14.07 12.14
C TRP A 112 6.11 -13.75 13.21
N TYR A 113 4.82 -13.74 12.85
CA TYR A 113 3.75 -13.42 13.80
C TYR A 113 3.15 -14.64 14.49
N GLY A 114 3.50 -15.87 14.06
CA GLY A 114 2.99 -17.12 14.66
C GLY A 114 1.46 -17.27 14.55
N ALA A 115 0.85 -16.65 13.55
CA ALA A 115 -0.58 -16.66 13.31
C ALA A 115 -0.92 -17.47 12.05
N PRO A 116 -2.07 -18.16 11.97
CA PRO A 116 -2.44 -18.94 10.80
C PRO A 116 -2.76 -18.01 9.62
N PHE A 117 -2.26 -18.35 8.42
CA PHE A 117 -2.62 -17.67 7.17
C PHE A 117 -3.82 -18.37 6.52
N SER A 118 -4.97 -18.31 7.17
CA SER A 118 -6.20 -18.92 6.65
C SER A 118 -7.26 -17.89 6.31
N LYS A 119 -8.07 -18.19 5.28
CA LYS A 119 -9.22 -17.36 4.88
C LYS A 119 -8.95 -15.84 4.86
N PRO A 120 -7.90 -15.36 4.19
CA PRO A 120 -7.45 -13.97 4.31
C PRO A 120 -8.54 -12.95 3.97
N LEU A 121 -9.45 -13.26 3.03
CA LEU A 121 -10.49 -12.35 2.60
C LEU A 121 -11.53 -12.09 3.71
N SER A 122 -12.06 -13.14 4.33
CA SER A 122 -13.04 -13.00 5.44
C SER A 122 -12.37 -12.40 6.68
N ARG A 123 -11.11 -12.77 6.95
CA ARG A 123 -10.33 -12.19 8.04
C ARG A 123 -10.12 -10.67 7.86
N THR A 124 -9.83 -10.24 6.65
CA THR A 124 -9.69 -8.81 6.33
C THR A 124 -11.00 -8.06 6.54
N ARG A 125 -12.13 -8.62 6.08
CA ARG A 125 -13.45 -8.02 6.28
C ARG A 125 -13.76 -7.85 7.75
N GLU A 126 -13.67 -8.92 8.55
CA GLU A 126 -13.88 -8.83 10.00
C GLU A 126 -12.99 -7.78 10.67
N TYR A 127 -11.73 -7.71 10.26
CA TYR A 127 -10.78 -6.75 10.80
C TYR A 127 -11.20 -5.31 10.55
N ILE A 128 -11.60 -5.00 9.31
CA ILE A 128 -12.07 -3.67 8.91
C ILE A 128 -13.37 -3.32 9.63
N ASP A 129 -14.32 -4.26 9.69
CA ASP A 129 -15.63 -4.06 10.35
C ASP A 129 -15.46 -3.73 11.84
N ILE A 130 -14.54 -4.39 12.53
CA ILE A 130 -14.22 -4.09 13.94
C ILE A 130 -13.61 -2.70 14.07
N ILE A 131 -12.67 -2.30 13.20
CA ILE A 131 -12.10 -0.95 13.24
C ILE A 131 -13.20 0.09 13.03
N ARG A 132 -14.10 -0.12 12.05
CA ARG A 132 -15.24 0.78 11.80
C ARG A 132 -16.16 0.89 13.02
N GLN A 133 -16.44 -0.22 13.73
CA GLN A 133 -17.23 -0.18 14.96
C GLN A 133 -16.53 0.65 16.06
N VAL A 134 -15.21 0.49 16.23
CA VAL A 134 -14.43 1.28 17.20
C VAL A 134 -14.50 2.77 16.84
N LEU A 135 -14.33 3.12 15.56
CA LEU A 135 -14.37 4.50 15.07
C LEU A 135 -15.78 5.11 15.15
N ALA A 136 -16.82 4.37 14.83
CA ALA A 136 -18.21 4.84 14.96
C ALA A 136 -18.58 5.14 16.41
N ARG A 137 -18.06 4.34 17.34
CA ARG A 137 -18.27 4.45 18.78
C ARG A 137 -19.76 4.56 19.18
N GLU A 138 -20.64 3.93 18.46
CA GLU A 138 -22.08 3.93 18.73
C GLU A 138 -22.45 3.01 19.88
N ALA A 139 -21.93 1.79 19.86
CA ALA A 139 -22.16 0.75 20.87
C ALA A 139 -20.82 0.13 21.34
N PRO A 140 -20.82 -0.67 22.42
CA PRO A 140 -19.70 -1.57 22.72
C PRO A 140 -19.41 -2.48 21.52
N VAL A 141 -18.14 -2.75 21.28
CA VAL A 141 -17.70 -3.54 20.11
C VAL A 141 -18.01 -5.02 20.35
N GLU A 142 -18.72 -5.62 19.42
CA GLU A 142 -19.02 -7.04 19.37
C GLU A 142 -18.69 -7.61 17.99
N ASN A 143 -18.12 -8.81 17.94
CA ASN A 143 -17.94 -9.56 16.72
C ASN A 143 -18.18 -11.04 16.95
N LYS A 144 -19.07 -11.65 16.19
CA LYS A 144 -19.36 -13.09 16.22
C LYS A 144 -18.63 -13.84 15.11
N GLY A 145 -17.72 -13.16 14.40
CA GLY A 145 -16.93 -13.75 13.33
C GLY A 145 -15.95 -14.80 13.83
N GLU A 146 -15.44 -15.58 12.88
CA GLU A 146 -14.55 -16.72 13.15
C GLU A 146 -13.12 -16.27 13.59
N HIS A 147 -12.66 -15.12 13.06
CA HIS A 147 -11.26 -14.73 13.18
C HIS A 147 -10.96 -13.86 14.40
N TYR A 148 -11.90 -13.02 14.79
CA TYR A 148 -11.73 -12.05 15.88
C TYR A 148 -12.98 -11.97 16.75
N PRO A 149 -13.40 -13.09 17.38
CA PRO A 149 -14.60 -13.08 18.25
C PRO A 149 -14.40 -12.09 19.42
N LEU A 150 -15.36 -11.18 19.60
CA LEU A 150 -15.35 -10.16 20.64
C LEU A 150 -16.73 -10.09 21.33
N PRO A 151 -16.85 -10.36 22.67
CA PRO A 151 -15.76 -10.83 23.54
C PRO A 151 -15.34 -12.27 23.21
N TYR A 152 -14.09 -12.62 23.52
CA TYR A 152 -13.59 -13.97 23.35
C TYR A 152 -14.23 -14.93 24.35
N GLN A 153 -14.76 -16.05 23.86
CA GLN A 153 -15.43 -17.10 24.67
C GLN A 153 -14.93 -18.52 24.36
N GLY A 154 -13.80 -18.61 23.63
CA GLY A 154 -13.23 -19.88 23.23
C GLY A 154 -12.40 -20.55 24.34
N GLU A 155 -11.64 -21.57 23.95
CA GLU A 155 -10.73 -22.31 24.85
C GLU A 155 -9.78 -21.37 25.60
N GLY A 156 -9.62 -21.56 26.89
CA GLY A 156 -8.81 -20.71 27.78
C GLY A 156 -9.50 -19.42 28.24
N SER A 157 -10.75 -19.17 27.85
CA SER A 157 -11.51 -18.01 28.33
C SER A 157 -11.88 -18.18 29.81
N TRP A 158 -11.76 -17.12 30.59
CA TRP A 158 -12.24 -17.08 31.99
C TRP A 158 -13.74 -16.77 32.08
N GLY A 159 -14.43 -16.53 30.96
CA GLY A 159 -15.84 -16.19 30.93
C GLY A 159 -16.16 -14.76 31.45
N LEU A 160 -15.16 -13.94 31.74
CA LEU A 160 -15.31 -12.58 32.30
C LEU A 160 -15.32 -11.49 31.22
N GLY A 161 -15.02 -11.86 29.96
CA GLY A 161 -15.02 -10.93 28.83
C GLY A 161 -16.41 -10.33 28.61
N LYS A 162 -16.46 -9.02 28.44
CA LYS A 162 -17.68 -8.28 28.06
C LYS A 162 -17.37 -7.31 26.91
N PRO A 163 -18.36 -6.94 26.10
CA PRO A 163 -18.18 -5.91 25.09
C PRO A 163 -17.71 -4.60 25.70
N LEU A 164 -16.70 -3.97 25.10
CA LEU A 164 -16.15 -2.72 25.56
C LEU A 164 -16.32 -1.66 24.47
N LYS A 165 -16.43 -0.41 24.91
CA LYS A 165 -16.49 0.78 24.07
C LYS A 165 -15.22 1.61 24.30
N SER A 166 -14.60 2.13 23.24
CA SER A 166 -13.43 2.97 23.37
C SER A 166 -13.68 4.13 24.36
N ILE A 167 -12.74 4.38 25.27
CA ILE A 167 -12.81 5.53 26.18
C ILE A 167 -12.60 6.81 25.40
N VAL A 168 -11.61 6.84 24.50
CA VAL A 168 -11.30 7.98 23.63
C VAL A 168 -12.38 8.09 22.57
N HIS A 169 -12.91 9.28 22.34
CA HIS A 169 -13.74 9.59 21.19
C HIS A 169 -12.84 9.75 19.97
N PRO A 170 -13.18 9.25 18.79
CA PRO A 170 -12.39 9.45 17.59
C PRO A 170 -12.33 10.95 17.24
N TYR A 171 -11.19 11.41 16.73
CA TYR A 171 -11.07 12.76 16.18
C TYR A 171 -12.01 12.94 14.99
N ARG A 172 -12.09 11.91 14.15
CA ARG A 172 -13.06 11.78 13.05
C ARG A 172 -13.53 10.32 12.94
N LYS A 173 -14.83 10.12 12.70
CA LYS A 173 -15.42 8.77 12.55
C LYS A 173 -15.08 8.14 11.20
N ASP A 174 -14.81 8.96 10.22
CA ASP A 174 -14.49 8.65 8.83
C ASP A 174 -12.98 8.61 8.55
N LEU A 175 -12.16 8.25 9.56
CA LEU A 175 -10.74 8.02 9.36
C LEU A 175 -10.53 7.08 8.15
N PRO A 176 -9.79 7.52 7.11
CA PRO A 176 -9.65 6.75 5.89
C PRO A 176 -8.93 5.43 6.13
N ILE A 177 -9.51 4.34 5.63
CA ILE A 177 -8.92 3.01 5.61
C ILE A 177 -8.64 2.64 4.16
N PHE A 178 -7.39 2.35 3.84
CA PHE A 178 -6.95 1.86 2.53
C PHE A 178 -6.55 0.40 2.63
N LEU A 179 -6.72 -0.36 1.56
CA LEU A 179 -6.35 -1.78 1.52
C LEU A 179 -5.30 -2.05 0.43
N GLY A 180 -4.18 -2.64 0.82
CA GLY A 180 -3.22 -3.25 -0.08
C GLY A 180 -3.78 -4.56 -0.64
N ALA A 181 -4.04 -4.61 -1.93
CA ALA A 181 -4.71 -5.74 -2.58
C ALA A 181 -4.28 -5.91 -4.05
N GLU A 182 -4.18 -7.16 -4.50
CA GLU A 182 -3.81 -7.50 -5.88
C GLU A 182 -4.80 -8.45 -6.56
N GLY A 183 -5.31 -9.44 -5.82
CA GLY A 183 -6.29 -10.37 -6.34
C GLY A 183 -7.66 -9.71 -6.54
N PRO A 184 -8.42 -10.06 -7.60
CA PRO A 184 -9.69 -9.40 -7.94
C PRO A 184 -10.68 -9.32 -6.78
N LYS A 185 -10.78 -10.38 -5.98
CA LYS A 185 -11.68 -10.42 -4.80
C LYS A 185 -11.23 -9.47 -3.68
N ASN A 186 -9.92 -9.29 -3.49
CA ASN A 186 -9.39 -8.35 -2.50
C ASN A 186 -9.53 -6.90 -2.98
N VAL A 187 -9.33 -6.63 -4.27
CA VAL A 187 -9.57 -5.31 -4.86
C VAL A 187 -11.06 -4.96 -4.76
N ALA A 188 -11.95 -5.92 -5.03
CA ALA A 188 -13.39 -5.72 -4.84
C ALA A 188 -13.77 -5.46 -3.37
N LEU A 189 -13.11 -6.14 -2.42
CA LEU A 189 -13.28 -5.85 -0.98
C LEU A 189 -12.81 -4.43 -0.63
N ALA A 190 -11.68 -3.97 -1.20
CA ALA A 190 -11.23 -2.59 -1.02
C ALA A 190 -12.27 -1.59 -1.51
N ALA A 191 -12.82 -1.80 -2.72
CA ALA A 191 -13.84 -0.94 -3.30
C ALA A 191 -15.16 -0.92 -2.50
N GLU A 192 -15.50 -2.04 -1.84
CA GLU A 192 -16.75 -2.17 -1.06
C GLU A 192 -16.61 -1.63 0.38
N ALA A 193 -15.50 -1.90 1.07
CA ALA A 193 -15.38 -1.74 2.52
C ALA A 193 -14.38 -0.65 2.95
N CYS A 194 -13.55 -0.15 2.02
CA CYS A 194 -12.51 0.82 2.32
C CYS A 194 -12.75 2.17 1.61
N ASP A 195 -11.92 3.15 1.96
CA ASP A 195 -11.93 4.48 1.36
C ASP A 195 -10.89 4.61 0.24
N GLY A 196 -10.00 3.62 0.12
CA GLY A 196 -9.00 3.58 -0.93
C GLY A 196 -8.31 2.24 -1.09
N TRP A 197 -7.54 2.16 -2.15
CA TRP A 197 -6.78 1.00 -2.57
C TRP A 197 -5.31 1.35 -2.78
N LEU A 198 -4.43 0.47 -2.32
CA LEU A 198 -2.98 0.52 -2.51
C LEU A 198 -2.58 -0.66 -3.42
N PRO A 199 -2.62 -0.49 -4.75
CA PRO A 199 -2.07 -1.48 -5.66
C PRO A 199 -0.55 -1.56 -5.51
N LEU A 200 0.04 -2.76 -5.72
CA LEU A 200 1.49 -2.88 -5.80
C LEU A 200 2.00 -2.59 -7.21
N TYR A 201 1.31 -3.13 -8.21
CA TYR A 201 1.64 -2.95 -9.62
C TYR A 201 0.40 -2.58 -10.42
N TYR A 202 0.17 -1.29 -10.59
CA TYR A 202 -0.88 -0.79 -11.47
C TYR A 202 -0.26 -0.33 -12.79
N SER A 203 -0.78 -0.82 -13.91
CA SER A 203 -0.41 -0.32 -15.23
C SER A 203 -1.51 0.61 -15.75
N PRO A 204 -1.18 1.87 -16.09
CA PRO A 204 -2.14 2.79 -16.70
C PRO A 204 -2.58 2.33 -18.11
N PHE A 205 -1.87 1.39 -18.71
CA PHE A 205 -2.16 0.83 -20.04
C PHE A 205 -3.06 -0.42 -19.99
N ARG A 206 -3.35 -0.96 -18.77
CA ARG A 206 -4.10 -2.22 -18.57
C ARG A 206 -5.20 -2.05 -17.53
N GLN A 207 -5.93 -0.94 -17.60
CA GLN A 207 -6.97 -0.58 -16.63
C GLN A 207 -8.10 -1.61 -16.57
N GLU A 208 -8.36 -2.32 -17.66
CA GLU A 208 -9.34 -3.41 -17.76
C GLU A 208 -9.05 -4.56 -16.79
N THR A 209 -7.78 -4.76 -16.40
CA THR A 209 -7.38 -5.78 -15.40
C THR A 209 -8.08 -5.58 -14.06
N TYR A 210 -8.46 -4.34 -13.72
CA TYR A 210 -9.02 -3.97 -12.41
C TYR A 210 -10.45 -3.45 -12.47
N SER A 211 -10.94 -3.01 -13.64
CA SER A 211 -12.21 -2.28 -13.79
C SER A 211 -13.40 -3.02 -13.19
N ALA A 212 -13.50 -4.33 -13.42
CA ALA A 212 -14.58 -5.15 -12.87
C ALA A 212 -14.57 -5.22 -11.33
N SER A 213 -13.37 -5.16 -10.72
CA SER A 213 -13.21 -5.19 -9.26
C SER A 213 -13.51 -3.84 -8.60
N LEU A 214 -13.46 -2.76 -9.35
CA LEU A 214 -13.66 -1.39 -8.85
C LEU A 214 -15.09 -0.87 -9.07
N THR A 215 -15.99 -1.69 -9.60
CA THR A 215 -17.38 -1.28 -9.96
C THR A 215 -18.15 -0.69 -8.77
N ASN A 216 -17.89 -1.16 -7.54
CA ASN A 216 -18.57 -0.70 -6.34
C ASN A 216 -17.78 0.40 -5.59
N ALA A 217 -16.71 0.92 -6.17
CA ALA A 217 -15.95 2.01 -5.57
C ALA A 217 -16.81 3.28 -5.49
N ARG A 218 -16.74 3.98 -4.35
CA ARG A 218 -17.40 5.28 -4.15
C ARG A 218 -16.76 6.34 -5.05
N SER A 219 -17.45 7.42 -5.30
CA SER A 219 -16.95 8.53 -6.13
C SER A 219 -15.70 9.22 -5.58
N ASP A 220 -15.50 9.18 -4.26
CA ASP A 220 -14.35 9.73 -3.52
C ASP A 220 -13.28 8.68 -3.18
N PHE A 221 -13.39 7.47 -3.75
CA PHE A 221 -12.44 6.38 -3.54
C PHE A 221 -11.05 6.75 -4.07
N GLU A 222 -10.03 6.65 -3.23
CA GLU A 222 -8.66 6.98 -3.60
C GLU A 222 -7.90 5.73 -4.06
N ILE A 223 -7.15 5.85 -5.17
CA ILE A 223 -6.20 4.83 -5.62
C ILE A 223 -4.81 5.43 -5.56
N THR A 224 -3.98 4.89 -4.69
CA THR A 224 -2.65 5.42 -4.40
C THR A 224 -1.58 4.41 -4.81
N GLN A 225 -0.86 4.71 -5.88
CA GLN A 225 0.10 3.80 -6.53
C GLN A 225 1.54 4.23 -6.28
N GLY A 226 2.37 3.31 -5.78
CA GLY A 226 3.83 3.48 -5.72
C GLY A 226 4.47 3.33 -7.11
N VAL A 227 5.27 4.31 -7.53
CA VAL A 227 5.99 4.26 -8.80
C VAL A 227 7.48 4.47 -8.60
N VAL A 228 8.29 3.68 -9.29
CA VAL A 228 9.73 3.93 -9.37
C VAL A 228 9.96 5.04 -10.39
N VAL A 229 10.62 6.10 -9.97
CA VAL A 229 11.05 7.18 -10.87
C VAL A 229 12.57 7.12 -11.03
N ASN A 230 13.04 7.11 -12.27
CA ASN A 230 14.47 7.10 -12.58
C ASN A 230 14.74 8.00 -13.79
N ILE A 231 15.37 9.16 -13.53
CA ILE A 231 15.70 10.12 -14.57
C ILE A 231 17.04 9.72 -15.18
N THR A 232 17.01 9.29 -16.43
CA THR A 232 18.19 8.80 -17.16
C THR A 232 17.96 8.85 -18.66
N ASP A 233 19.04 9.01 -19.43
CA ASP A 233 18.99 8.89 -20.90
C ASP A 233 19.10 7.41 -21.33
N ASP A 234 19.68 6.54 -20.50
CA ASP A 234 19.76 5.10 -20.72
C ASP A 234 18.54 4.40 -20.10
N ILE A 235 17.49 4.20 -20.90
CA ILE A 235 16.23 3.61 -20.47
C ILE A 235 16.43 2.15 -20.06
N ASP A 236 17.22 1.38 -20.80
CA ASP A 236 17.42 -0.06 -20.55
C ASP A 236 18.10 -0.27 -19.18
N ALA A 237 19.17 0.46 -18.91
CA ALA A 237 19.82 0.45 -17.60
C ALA A 237 18.89 1.01 -16.51
N GLY A 238 18.09 2.01 -16.83
CA GLY A 238 17.13 2.64 -15.92
C GLY A 238 15.98 1.73 -15.48
N LEU A 239 15.56 0.78 -16.33
CA LEU A 239 14.53 -0.20 -16.03
C LEU A 239 15.04 -1.37 -15.16
N MET A 240 16.34 -1.61 -15.10
CA MET A 240 16.89 -2.77 -14.36
C MET A 240 16.48 -2.83 -12.88
N PRO A 241 16.45 -1.74 -12.09
CA PRO A 241 15.94 -1.79 -10.71
C PRO A 241 14.49 -2.27 -10.64
N VAL A 242 13.63 -1.84 -11.56
CA VAL A 242 12.22 -2.28 -11.64
C VAL A 242 12.13 -3.76 -11.99
N LYS A 243 12.94 -4.22 -12.94
CA LYS A 243 13.02 -5.63 -13.33
C LYS A 243 13.51 -6.52 -12.19
N HIS A 244 14.50 -6.08 -11.42
CA HIS A 244 14.95 -6.80 -10.22
C HIS A 244 13.85 -6.92 -9.17
N MET A 245 13.10 -5.84 -8.93
CA MET A 245 11.96 -5.84 -8.03
C MET A 245 10.87 -6.80 -8.51
N LEU A 246 10.48 -6.72 -9.78
CA LEU A 246 9.49 -7.63 -10.38
C LEU A 246 9.94 -9.10 -10.30
N ALA A 247 11.22 -9.39 -10.60
CA ALA A 247 11.76 -10.74 -10.50
C ALA A 247 11.69 -11.28 -9.07
N LEU A 248 11.96 -10.46 -8.05
CA LEU A 248 11.81 -10.83 -6.65
C LEU A 248 10.36 -11.16 -6.29
N TYR A 249 9.42 -10.31 -6.66
CA TYR A 249 8.01 -10.49 -6.30
C TYR A 249 7.35 -11.62 -7.10
N VAL A 250 7.54 -11.65 -8.41
CA VAL A 250 6.98 -12.70 -9.29
C VAL A 250 7.65 -14.05 -9.05
N GLY A 251 8.97 -14.04 -8.79
CA GLY A 251 9.76 -15.27 -8.64
C GLY A 251 9.83 -15.78 -7.20
N GLY A 252 9.97 -14.90 -6.20
CA GLY A 252 10.35 -15.25 -4.83
C GLY A 252 9.36 -14.93 -3.72
N MET A 253 8.46 -13.96 -3.92
CA MET A 253 7.51 -13.51 -2.89
C MET A 253 6.20 -14.30 -2.95
N GLY A 254 6.23 -15.57 -2.56
CA GLY A 254 5.07 -16.47 -2.56
C GLY A 254 5.46 -17.93 -2.63
N ALA A 255 4.48 -18.81 -2.54
CA ALA A 255 4.71 -20.24 -2.77
C ALA A 255 4.76 -20.53 -4.28
N LYS A 256 5.55 -21.54 -4.71
CA LYS A 256 5.67 -21.93 -6.12
C LYS A 256 4.31 -22.12 -6.81
N LYS A 257 3.32 -22.67 -6.08
CA LYS A 257 1.98 -22.96 -6.59
C LYS A 257 0.96 -21.82 -6.37
N ARG A 258 1.32 -20.76 -5.64
CA ARG A 258 0.42 -19.65 -5.32
C ARG A 258 1.22 -18.39 -5.03
N ASN A 259 1.33 -17.55 -6.04
CA ASN A 259 2.00 -16.25 -5.96
C ASN A 259 1.07 -15.20 -6.56
N PHE A 260 0.55 -14.32 -5.71
CA PHE A 260 -0.42 -13.30 -6.10
C PHE A 260 0.15 -12.31 -7.11
N HIS A 261 1.45 -11.98 -6.99
CA HIS A 261 2.15 -11.08 -7.91
C HIS A 261 2.28 -11.70 -9.30
N LYS A 262 2.65 -12.98 -9.36
CA LYS A 262 2.70 -13.74 -10.62
C LYS A 262 1.33 -13.82 -11.28
N GLU A 263 0.29 -14.13 -10.48
CA GLU A 263 -1.09 -14.20 -10.95
C GLU A 263 -1.57 -12.84 -11.51
N LEU A 264 -1.13 -11.72 -10.92
CA LEU A 264 -1.41 -10.37 -11.42
C LEU A 264 -0.72 -10.14 -12.77
N VAL A 265 0.58 -10.40 -12.86
CA VAL A 265 1.37 -10.25 -14.10
C VAL A 265 0.80 -11.12 -15.22
N THR A 266 0.33 -12.35 -14.90
CA THR A 266 -0.37 -13.22 -15.84
C THR A 266 -1.66 -12.56 -16.35
N ARG A 267 -2.48 -11.96 -15.46
CA ARG A 267 -3.70 -11.25 -15.88
C ARG A 267 -3.41 -10.00 -16.73
N MET A 268 -2.24 -9.40 -16.56
CA MET A 268 -1.76 -8.33 -17.41
C MET A 268 -1.32 -8.79 -18.81
N GLY A 269 -1.33 -10.11 -19.07
CA GLY A 269 -0.98 -10.69 -20.38
C GLY A 269 0.48 -11.12 -20.52
N PHE A 270 1.24 -11.21 -19.43
CA PHE A 270 2.65 -11.63 -19.40
C PHE A 270 2.81 -13.00 -18.70
N GLY A 271 1.93 -13.95 -18.99
CA GLY A 271 1.89 -15.24 -18.29
C GLY A 271 3.13 -16.09 -18.53
N ASP A 272 3.55 -16.25 -19.79
CA ASP A 272 4.70 -17.07 -20.16
C ASP A 272 6.01 -16.49 -19.60
N GLU A 273 6.15 -15.18 -19.63
CA GLU A 273 7.29 -14.49 -19.05
C GLU A 273 7.31 -14.61 -17.52
N ALA A 274 6.16 -14.52 -16.86
CA ALA A 274 6.04 -14.70 -15.42
C ALA A 274 6.42 -16.14 -14.99
N ASP A 275 6.07 -17.15 -15.79
CA ASP A 275 6.49 -18.53 -15.58
C ASP A 275 8.01 -18.67 -15.68
N LYS A 276 8.61 -18.09 -16.71
CA LYS A 276 10.08 -18.10 -16.91
C LYS A 276 10.81 -17.36 -15.79
N VAL A 277 10.33 -16.19 -15.38
CA VAL A 277 10.89 -15.42 -14.27
C VAL A 277 10.89 -16.24 -12.99
N GLN A 278 9.77 -16.89 -12.67
CA GLN A 278 9.67 -17.73 -11.46
C GLN A 278 10.61 -18.93 -11.52
N GLU A 279 10.70 -19.62 -12.65
CA GLU A 279 11.60 -20.77 -12.82
C GLU A 279 13.07 -20.38 -12.60
N LEU A 280 13.52 -19.32 -13.26
CA LEU A 280 14.89 -18.80 -13.13
C LEU A 280 15.18 -18.35 -11.69
N PHE A 281 14.27 -17.61 -11.09
CA PHE A 281 14.46 -17.12 -9.73
C PHE A 281 14.58 -18.25 -8.69
N LEU A 282 13.69 -19.25 -8.76
CA LEU A 282 13.68 -20.40 -7.85
C LEU A 282 14.87 -21.35 -8.09
N SER A 283 15.48 -21.34 -9.28
CA SER A 283 16.73 -22.05 -9.56
C SER A 283 17.99 -21.28 -9.14
N GLY A 284 17.84 -20.13 -8.47
CA GLY A 284 18.95 -19.31 -7.98
C GLY A 284 19.52 -18.31 -9.00
N LYS A 285 19.02 -18.33 -10.24
CA LYS A 285 19.45 -17.48 -11.36
C LYS A 285 18.78 -16.11 -11.33
N LYS A 286 18.97 -15.35 -10.22
CA LYS A 286 18.23 -14.11 -9.95
C LYS A 286 18.47 -13.02 -10.98
N LEU A 287 19.68 -12.89 -11.50
CA LEU A 287 20.03 -11.92 -12.54
C LEU A 287 19.34 -12.28 -13.87
N GLU A 288 19.40 -13.56 -14.27
CA GLU A 288 18.71 -14.04 -15.47
C GLU A 288 17.19 -13.86 -15.34
N ALA A 289 16.63 -14.08 -14.14
CA ALA A 289 15.23 -13.82 -13.85
C ALA A 289 14.86 -12.33 -14.04
N ALA A 290 15.70 -11.39 -13.59
CA ALA A 290 15.49 -9.96 -13.82
C ALA A 290 15.54 -9.63 -15.33
N HIS A 291 16.50 -10.17 -16.07
CA HIS A 291 16.56 -9.98 -17.53
C HIS A 291 15.38 -10.61 -18.28
N ALA A 292 14.76 -11.66 -17.72
CA ALA A 292 13.57 -12.28 -18.30
C ALA A 292 12.27 -11.47 -18.10
N VAL A 293 12.28 -10.46 -17.23
CA VAL A 293 11.14 -9.54 -17.10
C VAL A 293 11.04 -8.68 -18.35
N PRO A 294 9.87 -8.62 -19.04
CA PRO A 294 9.69 -7.79 -20.23
C PRO A 294 9.92 -6.29 -19.93
N ASP A 295 10.62 -5.60 -20.84
CA ASP A 295 10.81 -4.15 -20.75
C ASP A 295 9.47 -3.43 -20.74
N ALA A 296 8.51 -3.87 -21.56
CA ALA A 296 7.18 -3.32 -21.61
C ALA A 296 6.49 -3.34 -20.24
N LEU A 297 6.55 -4.46 -19.51
CA LEU A 297 5.95 -4.57 -18.17
C LEU A 297 6.62 -3.63 -17.17
N ALA A 298 7.97 -3.63 -17.15
CA ALA A 298 8.73 -2.78 -16.23
C ALA A 298 8.47 -1.29 -16.52
N ASP A 299 8.39 -0.93 -17.79
CA ASP A 299 8.15 0.43 -18.25
C ASP A 299 6.70 0.89 -17.97
N GLU A 300 5.70 0.04 -18.17
CA GLU A 300 4.28 0.37 -17.92
C GLU A 300 4.01 0.79 -16.47
N ILE A 301 4.73 0.24 -15.49
CA ILE A 301 4.50 0.46 -14.06
C ILE A 301 5.50 1.43 -13.42
N SER A 302 6.32 2.12 -14.23
CA SER A 302 7.37 3.02 -13.75
C SER A 302 7.45 4.30 -14.57
N LEU A 303 8.25 5.24 -14.11
CA LEU A 303 8.54 6.51 -14.78
C LEU A 303 10.06 6.60 -15.01
N VAL A 304 10.54 5.97 -16.08
CA VAL A 304 11.97 5.86 -16.42
C VAL A 304 12.27 6.57 -17.73
N GLY A 305 13.35 7.34 -17.76
CA GLY A 305 13.84 8.03 -18.96
C GLY A 305 14.19 9.48 -18.71
N PRO A 306 14.49 10.24 -19.76
CA PRO A 306 14.71 11.69 -19.65
C PRO A 306 13.42 12.41 -19.22
N GLU A 307 13.56 13.58 -18.59
CA GLU A 307 12.45 14.35 -18.02
C GLU A 307 11.26 14.56 -18.99
N GLY A 308 11.53 14.82 -20.27
CA GLY A 308 10.48 14.97 -21.27
C GLY A 308 9.60 13.74 -21.41
N ARG A 309 10.23 12.56 -21.47
CA ARG A 309 9.51 11.27 -21.51
C ARG A 309 8.72 11.03 -20.23
N ILE A 310 9.28 11.34 -19.07
CA ILE A 310 8.58 11.19 -17.78
C ILE A 310 7.32 12.06 -17.75
N ARG A 311 7.38 13.32 -18.23
CA ARG A 311 6.21 14.21 -18.31
C ARG A 311 5.11 13.65 -19.23
N GLU A 312 5.48 13.12 -20.39
CA GLU A 312 4.54 12.49 -21.31
C GLU A 312 3.87 11.26 -20.65
N ARG A 313 4.64 10.45 -19.93
CA ARG A 313 4.09 9.29 -19.23
C ARG A 313 3.20 9.65 -18.05
N ILE A 314 3.50 10.70 -17.31
CA ILE A 314 2.64 11.21 -16.23
C ILE A 314 1.26 11.60 -16.78
N SER A 315 1.17 12.14 -18.01
CA SER A 315 -0.13 12.45 -18.62
C SER A 315 -1.02 11.21 -18.76
N VAL A 316 -0.42 10.05 -19.09
CA VAL A 316 -1.16 8.78 -19.18
C VAL A 316 -1.72 8.36 -17.80
N TRP A 317 -0.98 8.60 -16.72
CA TRP A 317 -1.48 8.34 -15.36
C TRP A 317 -2.66 9.25 -14.98
N ARG A 318 -2.68 10.50 -15.45
CA ARG A 318 -3.80 11.43 -15.23
C ARG A 318 -5.11 10.94 -15.87
N ASP A 319 -5.02 10.20 -16.95
CA ASP A 319 -6.18 9.62 -17.66
C ASP A 319 -6.70 8.31 -17.02
N THR A 320 -6.21 7.96 -15.83
CA THR A 320 -6.63 6.78 -15.08
C THR A 320 -7.45 7.14 -13.84
N PRO A 321 -8.11 6.16 -13.18
CA PRO A 321 -8.71 6.39 -11.88
C PRO A 321 -7.71 6.58 -10.73
N VAL A 322 -6.40 6.43 -10.95
CA VAL A 322 -5.36 6.68 -9.95
C VAL A 322 -5.44 8.12 -9.46
N THR A 323 -5.44 8.31 -8.15
CA THR A 323 -5.59 9.62 -7.51
C THR A 323 -4.28 10.18 -7.01
N SER A 324 -3.32 9.30 -6.71
CA SER A 324 -2.03 9.69 -6.16
C SER A 324 -0.90 8.76 -6.61
N LEU A 325 0.26 9.33 -6.93
CA LEU A 325 1.49 8.60 -7.14
C LEU A 325 2.41 8.76 -5.92
N LEU A 326 2.90 7.64 -5.40
CA LEU A 326 3.91 7.63 -4.35
C LEU A 326 5.28 7.47 -4.99
N VAL A 327 6.14 8.44 -4.75
CA VAL A 327 7.52 8.46 -5.23
C VAL A 327 8.50 8.33 -4.07
N SER A 328 9.60 7.63 -4.29
CA SER A 328 10.71 7.57 -3.34
C SER A 328 11.79 8.55 -3.77
N ALA A 329 12.45 9.18 -2.81
CA ALA A 329 13.61 10.04 -3.03
C ALA A 329 14.69 9.76 -1.99
N ARG A 330 15.93 9.99 -2.38
CA ARG A 330 17.11 9.81 -1.51
C ARG A 330 17.67 11.14 -0.98
N SER A 331 17.21 12.25 -1.57
CA SER A 331 17.65 13.59 -1.20
C SER A 331 16.55 14.64 -1.45
N PRO A 332 16.61 15.81 -0.79
CA PRO A 332 15.72 16.94 -1.08
C PRO A 332 15.73 17.36 -2.56
N ALA A 333 16.87 17.37 -3.22
CA ALA A 333 16.98 17.72 -4.63
C ALA A 333 16.22 16.74 -5.57
N GLU A 334 16.20 15.44 -5.22
CA GLU A 334 15.34 14.48 -5.93
C GLU A 334 13.86 14.78 -5.71
N LEU A 335 13.45 15.16 -4.49
CA LEU A 335 12.06 15.57 -4.19
C LEU A 335 11.62 16.79 -4.99
N GLU A 336 12.46 17.85 -5.03
CA GLU A 336 12.20 19.04 -5.85
C GLU A 336 11.99 18.68 -7.32
N THR A 337 12.82 17.78 -7.84
CA THR A 337 12.70 17.31 -9.22
C THR A 337 11.38 16.56 -9.44
N MET A 338 11.00 15.65 -8.51
CA MET A 338 9.73 14.94 -8.58
C MET A 338 8.53 15.89 -8.49
N ALA A 339 8.57 16.87 -7.58
CA ALA A 339 7.54 17.90 -7.46
C ALA A 339 7.32 18.63 -8.80
N ARG A 340 8.41 19.10 -9.41
CA ARG A 340 8.39 19.79 -10.71
C ARG A 340 7.89 18.91 -11.87
N LEU A 341 8.18 17.62 -11.85
CA LEU A 341 7.77 16.69 -12.92
C LEU A 341 6.30 16.31 -12.83
N VAL A 342 5.78 16.08 -11.62
CA VAL A 342 4.44 15.52 -11.42
C VAL A 342 3.38 16.60 -11.16
N MET A 343 3.74 17.68 -10.45
CA MET A 343 2.81 18.75 -10.07
C MET A 343 2.92 19.99 -10.96
N GLY A 344 4.02 20.12 -11.74
CA GLY A 344 4.33 21.28 -12.61
C GLY A 344 3.64 21.31 -13.98
#